data_033b00aed9f7a284510c4500e827150c
#
_entry.id   033b00aed9f7a284510c4500e827150c
#
_cell.length_a   1.000
_cell.length_b   1.000
_cell.length_c   1.000
_cell.angle_alpha   90.00
_cell.angle_beta   90.00
_cell.angle_gamma   90.00
#
_symmetry.space_group_name_H-M   'P 1'
#
loop_
_entity.id
_entity.type
_entity.pdbx_description
1 polymer ?
#
loop_
_entity_poly.entity_id
_entity_poly.type
_entity_poly.pdbx_seq_one_letter_code
_entity_poly.pdbx_strand_id
1 'polypeptide(L)'
;MHRRDFIALMGLGIGGAAVPSIFGKAVAAEQLLGALDVAFKKRLADAALNAATAAGCSYCDVRVGRYLRQFIITRDAHIENVVNTESTGVGIRVLAGGAWGFAATNELTPEGVATAARQAAAIAKANSKSQTSPVQLAPTPGLGEVSWKTPIKKNSMEVPLKEKADLLLDVNAAALAAGANFVNSLLFLVNEQKYFASTDGSYIDQDVHRIWAPLTITAIDKATGKFRTRDGLSAPMGLGFEYLDGDKSQKFVSPNGVVNYGMSYDMKEDAVAAARQAREKLSAPSVKPGKYDLVLDPSHTWLTIHESVGHPLELDRVLGYEANYAGTSFATMDKREARFQYGSPLVNLTADKVAPGSLGGVGYDDEGVKTKKWDLVRDGKLVDYQTIRDQAHIVGKKESDGCCYADSWSSVQFQRMANVSLEAGKSKLSVADMIKDVENGIYIIGDGSFSIDQQRYNAQFGGQLFYEIKQGKITRMLEDVAYQMRTPEFWAGCTAICDQSDYRLGGSFFDGKGQPSQSSAVSHGSSTARFNGINVINTARSLG
;
A
#
# COMPACT_ATOMS: atom_id res chain seq x y z
N MET A 1 -12.85 3.53 8.48
CA MET A 1 -13.42 3.27 7.14
C MET A 1 -14.90 3.00 7.31
N HIS A 2 -15.79 3.85 6.78
CA HIS A 2 -17.22 3.64 6.93
C HIS A 2 -17.64 2.38 6.17
N ARG A 3 -18.66 1.65 6.69
CA ARG A 3 -19.25 0.45 6.05
C ARG A 3 -19.62 0.68 4.57
N ARG A 4 -19.95 1.93 4.19
CA ARG A 4 -20.18 2.35 2.81
C ARG A 4 -18.91 2.35 1.96
N ASP A 5 -17.76 2.75 2.52
CA ASP A 5 -16.49 2.84 1.78
C ASP A 5 -15.90 1.46 1.55
N PHE A 6 -16.05 0.55 2.53
CA PHE A 6 -15.65 -0.85 2.40
C PHE A 6 -16.51 -1.59 1.35
N ILE A 7 -17.83 -1.36 1.34
CA ILE A 7 -18.74 -1.94 0.34
C ILE A 7 -18.50 -1.30 -1.03
N ALA A 8 -18.18 0.00 -1.11
CA ALA A 8 -17.81 0.67 -2.35
C ALA A 8 -16.47 0.15 -2.91
N LEU A 9 -15.46 -0.11 -2.05
CA LEU A 9 -14.21 -0.75 -2.46
C LEU A 9 -14.43 -2.18 -2.97
N MET A 10 -15.30 -2.94 -2.29
CA MET A 10 -15.69 -4.28 -2.75
C MET A 10 -16.53 -4.23 -4.03
N GLY A 11 -17.39 -3.22 -4.19
CA GLY A 11 -18.21 -3.02 -5.39
C GLY A 11 -17.41 -2.54 -6.61
N LEU A 12 -16.36 -1.76 -6.41
CA LEU A 12 -15.49 -1.29 -7.50
C LEU A 12 -14.50 -2.38 -7.98
N GLY A 13 -14.18 -3.36 -7.12
CA GLY A 13 -13.39 -4.53 -7.51
C GLY A 13 -14.19 -5.62 -8.25
N ILE A 14 -15.51 -5.61 -8.14
CA ILE A 14 -16.43 -6.62 -8.73
C ILE A 14 -17.17 -6.06 -9.96
N GLY A 15 -17.08 -4.78 -10.22
CA GLY A 15 -17.61 -4.13 -11.42
C GLY A 15 -16.78 -4.44 -12.67
N GLY A 16 -16.34 -5.68 -12.83
CA GLY A 16 -15.90 -6.22 -14.11
C GLY A 16 -17.10 -6.25 -15.04
N ALA A 17 -17.08 -5.41 -16.07
CA ALA A 17 -18.00 -5.54 -17.19
C ALA A 17 -18.08 -7.02 -17.56
N ALA A 18 -19.30 -7.55 -17.66
CA ALA A 18 -19.55 -8.87 -18.18
C ALA A 18 -18.95 -8.95 -19.58
N VAL A 19 -17.74 -9.47 -19.69
CA VAL A 19 -17.13 -9.80 -20.96
C VAL A 19 -17.80 -11.09 -21.42
N PRO A 20 -18.41 -11.15 -22.61
CA PRO A 20 -18.96 -12.39 -23.10
C PRO A 20 -17.84 -13.42 -23.16
N SER A 21 -18.04 -14.59 -22.57
CA SER A 21 -17.13 -15.73 -22.64
C SER A 21 -17.05 -16.21 -24.09
N ILE A 22 -16.06 -15.73 -24.81
CA ILE A 22 -15.64 -16.36 -26.06
C ILE A 22 -14.62 -17.43 -25.64
N PHE A 23 -15.09 -18.64 -25.40
CA PHE A 23 -14.24 -19.82 -25.28
C PHE A 23 -13.63 -20.13 -26.65
N GLY A 24 -12.51 -19.48 -26.95
CA GLY A 24 -11.61 -19.93 -27.99
C GLY A 24 -10.70 -21.02 -27.44
N LYS A 25 -10.89 -22.25 -27.93
CA LYS A 25 -10.07 -23.47 -27.77
C LYS A 25 -9.40 -23.64 -26.41
N ALA A 26 -9.92 -24.56 -25.63
CA ALA A 26 -9.38 -25.01 -24.36
C ALA A 26 -7.88 -25.30 -24.46
N VAL A 27 -7.06 -24.45 -23.87
CA VAL A 27 -5.72 -24.82 -23.44
C VAL A 27 -5.93 -25.82 -22.31
N ALA A 28 -5.27 -26.99 -22.38
CA ALA A 28 -5.48 -28.07 -21.43
C ALA A 28 -5.37 -27.57 -19.99
N ALA A 29 -6.27 -28.00 -19.11
CA ALA A 29 -6.39 -27.52 -17.72
C ALA A 29 -5.09 -27.65 -16.90
N GLU A 30 -4.18 -28.53 -17.28
CA GLU A 30 -2.86 -28.69 -16.64
C GLU A 30 -1.89 -27.52 -16.91
N GLN A 31 -2.07 -26.76 -17.99
CA GLN A 31 -1.25 -25.55 -18.26
C GLN A 31 -1.73 -24.31 -17.50
N LEU A 32 -2.94 -24.32 -16.95
CA LEU A 32 -3.54 -23.17 -16.23
C LEU A 32 -3.11 -23.09 -14.75
N LEU A 33 -2.50 -24.12 -14.18
CA LEU A 33 -2.10 -24.16 -12.76
C LEU A 33 -0.60 -23.90 -12.51
N GLY A 34 0.25 -23.93 -13.54
CA GLY A 34 1.68 -23.63 -13.47
C GLY A 34 2.01 -22.18 -13.81
N ALA A 35 3.17 -21.69 -13.36
CA ALA A 35 3.72 -20.43 -13.85
C ALA A 35 3.93 -20.52 -15.38
N LEU A 36 3.66 -19.44 -16.11
CA LEU A 36 3.98 -19.39 -17.53
C LEU A 36 5.49 -19.58 -17.72
N ASP A 37 5.85 -20.49 -18.64
CA ASP A 37 7.25 -20.74 -18.99
C ASP A 37 7.94 -19.45 -19.48
N VAL A 38 9.15 -19.18 -18.97
CA VAL A 38 9.94 -17.97 -19.28
C VAL A 38 10.22 -17.87 -20.79
N ALA A 39 10.55 -18.99 -21.44
CA ALA A 39 10.78 -19.01 -22.88
C ALA A 39 9.50 -18.67 -23.68
N PHE A 40 8.33 -19.08 -23.18
CA PHE A 40 7.05 -18.70 -23.77
C PHE A 40 6.79 -17.20 -23.63
N LYS A 41 6.98 -16.64 -22.42
CA LYS A 41 6.86 -15.20 -22.16
C LYS A 41 7.80 -14.38 -23.05
N LYS A 42 9.06 -14.85 -23.19
CA LYS A 42 10.05 -14.23 -24.07
C LYS A 42 9.62 -14.22 -25.53
N ARG A 43 9.11 -15.34 -26.07
CA ARG A 43 8.62 -15.39 -27.46
C ARG A 43 7.49 -14.39 -27.73
N LEU A 44 6.55 -14.23 -26.80
CA LEU A 44 5.49 -13.21 -26.90
C LEU A 44 6.08 -11.80 -26.88
N ALA A 45 6.99 -11.52 -25.96
CA ALA A 45 7.63 -10.22 -25.85
C ALA A 45 8.43 -9.88 -27.12
N ASP A 46 9.26 -10.79 -27.62
CA ASP A 46 10.05 -10.61 -28.86
C ASP A 46 9.16 -10.32 -30.08
N ALA A 47 8.02 -11.02 -30.19
CA ALA A 47 7.06 -10.76 -31.29
C ALA A 47 6.48 -9.34 -31.23
N ALA A 48 6.14 -8.85 -30.03
CA ALA A 48 5.63 -7.50 -29.85
C ALA A 48 6.71 -6.43 -30.07
N LEU A 49 7.93 -6.62 -29.52
CA LEU A 49 9.06 -5.71 -29.71
C LEU A 49 9.43 -5.56 -31.19
N ASN A 50 9.52 -6.70 -31.91
CA ASN A 50 9.80 -6.71 -33.36
C ASN A 50 8.71 -5.98 -34.18
N ALA A 51 7.42 -6.20 -33.85
CA ALA A 51 6.32 -5.54 -34.52
C ALA A 51 6.31 -4.02 -34.27
N ALA A 52 6.61 -3.57 -33.04
CA ALA A 52 6.72 -2.14 -32.72
C ALA A 52 7.90 -1.48 -33.44
N THR A 53 9.07 -2.15 -33.48
CA THR A 53 10.26 -1.68 -34.20
C THR A 53 9.97 -1.57 -35.70
N ALA A 54 9.35 -2.58 -36.31
CA ALA A 54 8.93 -2.56 -37.71
C ALA A 54 7.90 -1.46 -38.01
N ALA A 55 7.08 -1.08 -37.03
CA ALA A 55 6.14 0.04 -37.13
C ALA A 55 6.82 1.42 -36.94
N GLY A 56 8.13 1.48 -36.72
CA GLY A 56 8.90 2.73 -36.58
C GLY A 56 8.79 3.40 -35.22
N CYS A 57 8.50 2.65 -34.16
CA CYS A 57 8.53 3.16 -32.80
C CYS A 57 9.98 3.35 -32.31
N SER A 58 10.24 4.44 -31.58
CA SER A 58 11.56 4.74 -31.01
C SER A 58 11.83 3.98 -29.71
N TYR A 59 10.77 3.51 -29.03
CA TYR A 59 10.83 2.70 -27.82
C TYR A 59 9.59 1.79 -27.75
N CYS A 60 9.77 0.63 -27.15
CA CYS A 60 8.69 -0.29 -26.81
C CYS A 60 9.01 -1.01 -25.53
N ASP A 61 8.04 -1.13 -24.64
CA ASP A 61 8.04 -2.09 -23.54
C ASP A 61 6.82 -3.02 -23.59
N VAL A 62 7.01 -4.23 -23.09
CA VAL A 62 6.05 -5.31 -23.10
C VAL A 62 5.97 -5.91 -21.69
N ARG A 63 4.75 -6.04 -21.16
CA ARG A 63 4.49 -6.70 -19.89
C ARG A 63 3.59 -7.91 -20.10
N VAL A 64 4.14 -9.11 -19.98
CA VAL A 64 3.35 -10.34 -19.90
C VAL A 64 3.03 -10.58 -18.43
N GLY A 65 1.76 -10.51 -18.05
CA GLY A 65 1.32 -10.61 -16.66
C GLY A 65 0.33 -11.73 -16.42
N ARG A 66 0.53 -12.47 -15.32
CA ARG A 66 -0.45 -13.39 -14.75
C ARG A 66 -0.70 -12.99 -13.30
N TYR A 67 -1.95 -12.71 -12.98
CA TYR A 67 -2.37 -12.19 -11.67
C TYR A 67 -3.32 -13.19 -11.02
N LEU A 68 -2.88 -13.77 -9.91
CA LEU A 68 -3.65 -14.70 -9.10
C LEU A 68 -4.09 -13.98 -7.82
N ARG A 69 -5.38 -14.04 -7.51
CA ARG A 69 -5.94 -13.48 -6.28
C ARG A 69 -6.86 -14.49 -5.63
N GLN A 70 -6.71 -14.67 -4.32
CA GLN A 70 -7.61 -15.48 -3.53
C GLN A 70 -8.07 -14.67 -2.32
N PHE A 71 -9.39 -14.58 -2.15
CA PHE A 71 -10.02 -13.94 -1.00
C PHE A 71 -10.92 -14.93 -0.30
N ILE A 72 -10.76 -15.07 1.01
CA ILE A 72 -11.61 -15.89 1.86
C ILE A 72 -12.22 -14.94 2.88
N ILE A 73 -13.53 -14.95 2.99
CA ILE A 73 -14.31 -14.05 3.84
C ILE A 73 -15.17 -14.91 4.76
N THR A 74 -15.05 -14.67 6.06
CA THR A 74 -15.83 -15.36 7.07
C THR A 74 -16.58 -14.37 7.95
N ARG A 75 -17.69 -14.84 8.49
CA ARG A 75 -18.45 -14.14 9.52
C ARG A 75 -18.90 -15.13 10.59
N ASP A 76 -18.52 -14.85 11.83
CA ASP A 76 -18.81 -15.71 12.97
C ASP A 76 -18.40 -17.17 12.70
N ALA A 77 -19.33 -18.12 12.68
CA ALA A 77 -19.07 -19.53 12.43
C ALA A 77 -19.21 -19.94 10.94
N HIS A 78 -19.30 -18.99 10.01
CA HIS A 78 -19.62 -19.27 8.61
C HIS A 78 -18.58 -18.70 7.66
N ILE A 79 -18.33 -19.44 6.57
CA ILE A 79 -17.65 -18.93 5.39
C ILE A 79 -18.68 -18.19 4.54
N GLU A 80 -18.51 -16.89 4.38
CA GLU A 80 -19.41 -16.04 3.58
C GLU A 80 -19.08 -16.11 2.09
N ASN A 81 -17.78 -16.13 1.77
CA ASN A 81 -17.37 -16.16 0.37
C ASN A 81 -15.93 -16.70 0.22
N VAL A 82 -15.69 -17.33 -0.92
CA VAL A 82 -14.36 -17.71 -1.42
C VAL A 82 -14.26 -17.26 -2.86
N VAL A 83 -13.34 -16.35 -3.14
CA VAL A 83 -13.10 -15.81 -4.47
C VAL A 83 -11.71 -16.23 -4.93
N ASN A 84 -11.63 -16.92 -6.07
CA ASN A 84 -10.39 -17.19 -6.77
C ASN A 84 -10.49 -16.53 -8.13
N THR A 85 -9.53 -15.66 -8.46
CA THR A 85 -9.44 -15.04 -9.77
C THR A 85 -8.08 -15.26 -10.39
N GLU A 86 -8.07 -15.46 -11.70
CA GLU A 86 -6.88 -15.48 -12.51
C GLU A 86 -7.11 -14.55 -13.72
N SER A 87 -6.11 -13.73 -14.03
CA SER A 87 -6.11 -12.88 -15.21
C SER A 87 -4.74 -12.92 -15.86
N THR A 88 -4.70 -13.26 -17.16
CA THR A 88 -3.45 -13.38 -17.92
C THR A 88 -3.55 -12.63 -19.23
N GLY A 89 -2.50 -11.90 -19.60
CA GLY A 89 -2.45 -11.14 -20.85
C GLY A 89 -1.14 -10.38 -21.02
N VAL A 90 -1.11 -9.54 -22.06
CA VAL A 90 0.05 -8.76 -22.46
C VAL A 90 -0.34 -7.30 -22.66
N GLY A 91 0.33 -6.39 -21.96
CA GLY A 91 0.27 -4.95 -22.18
C GLY A 91 1.50 -4.49 -22.96
N ILE A 92 1.30 -3.65 -23.96
CA ILE A 92 2.35 -3.15 -24.84
C ILE A 92 2.26 -1.63 -24.89
N ARG A 93 3.34 -0.98 -24.47
CA ARG A 93 3.45 0.48 -24.52
C ARG A 93 4.58 0.85 -25.50
N VAL A 94 4.32 1.83 -26.36
CA VAL A 94 5.28 2.28 -27.37
C VAL A 94 5.42 3.79 -27.37
N LEU A 95 6.57 4.27 -27.80
CA LEU A 95 6.83 5.68 -28.06
C LEU A 95 7.06 5.88 -29.58
N ALA A 96 6.24 6.73 -30.19
CA ALA A 96 6.39 7.09 -31.58
C ALA A 96 6.04 8.57 -31.80
N GLY A 97 6.91 9.32 -32.50
CA GLY A 97 6.71 10.75 -32.74
C GLY A 97 6.69 11.59 -31.43
N GLY A 98 7.34 11.12 -30.36
CA GLY A 98 7.38 11.79 -29.07
C GLY A 98 6.14 11.57 -28.19
N ALA A 99 5.20 10.69 -28.59
CA ALA A 99 3.97 10.43 -27.83
C ALA A 99 3.81 8.94 -27.49
N TRP A 100 3.16 8.68 -26.38
CA TRP A 100 2.82 7.34 -25.91
C TRP A 100 1.61 6.75 -26.64
N GLY A 101 1.67 5.45 -26.92
CA GLY A 101 0.55 4.61 -27.28
C GLY A 101 0.56 3.32 -26.49
N PHE A 102 -0.63 2.81 -26.18
CA PHE A 102 -0.81 1.58 -25.41
C PHE A 102 -1.90 0.73 -26.04
N ALA A 103 -1.67 -0.58 -26.06
CA ALA A 103 -2.68 -1.59 -26.35
C ALA A 103 -2.40 -2.84 -25.55
N ALA A 104 -3.43 -3.64 -25.31
CA ALA A 104 -3.31 -4.86 -24.53
C ALA A 104 -4.13 -5.98 -25.18
N THR A 105 -3.72 -7.23 -24.95
CA THR A 105 -4.40 -8.43 -25.46
C THR A 105 -4.28 -9.60 -24.49
N ASN A 106 -5.31 -10.43 -24.46
CA ASN A 106 -5.27 -11.76 -23.83
C ASN A 106 -5.11 -12.89 -24.86
N GLU A 107 -4.91 -12.56 -26.12
CA GLU A 107 -4.54 -13.51 -27.17
C GLU A 107 -3.04 -13.80 -27.07
N LEU A 108 -2.70 -14.87 -26.34
CA LEU A 108 -1.32 -15.26 -26.03
C LEU A 108 -0.67 -16.02 -27.19
N THR A 109 -0.66 -15.39 -28.38
CA THR A 109 0.02 -15.88 -29.59
C THR A 109 0.97 -14.81 -30.12
N PRO A 110 2.05 -15.18 -30.83
CA PRO A 110 2.95 -14.20 -31.45
C PRO A 110 2.21 -13.20 -32.36
N GLU A 111 1.19 -13.66 -33.12
CA GLU A 111 0.41 -12.78 -34.01
C GLU A 111 -0.54 -11.86 -33.21
N GLY A 112 -1.19 -12.36 -32.15
CA GLY A 112 -2.06 -11.56 -31.29
C GLY A 112 -1.30 -10.40 -30.64
N VAL A 113 -0.12 -10.66 -30.06
CA VAL A 113 0.71 -9.61 -29.45
C VAL A 113 1.32 -8.66 -30.48
N ALA A 114 1.72 -9.16 -31.66
CA ALA A 114 2.20 -8.32 -32.74
C ALA A 114 1.10 -7.37 -33.26
N THR A 115 -0.15 -7.84 -33.30
CA THR A 115 -1.32 -7.01 -33.69
C THR A 115 -1.56 -5.92 -32.65
N ALA A 116 -1.51 -6.23 -31.35
CA ALA A 116 -1.61 -5.24 -30.28
C ALA A 116 -0.46 -4.21 -30.34
N ALA A 117 0.76 -4.65 -30.63
CA ALA A 117 1.90 -3.73 -30.81
C ALA A 117 1.70 -2.75 -31.97
N ARG A 118 1.19 -3.21 -33.14
CA ARG A 118 0.84 -2.34 -34.27
C ARG A 118 -0.28 -1.36 -33.89
N GLN A 119 -1.27 -1.80 -33.11
CA GLN A 119 -2.34 -0.93 -32.59
C GLN A 119 -1.78 0.15 -31.68
N ALA A 120 -0.93 -0.22 -30.71
CA ALA A 120 -0.26 0.75 -29.85
C ALA A 120 0.54 1.77 -30.65
N ALA A 121 1.27 1.33 -31.70
CA ALA A 121 2.02 2.22 -32.58
C ALA A 121 1.11 3.20 -33.35
N ALA A 122 -0.06 2.75 -33.81
CA ALA A 122 -1.04 3.62 -34.47
C ALA A 122 -1.60 4.69 -33.52
N ILE A 123 -1.89 4.29 -32.25
CA ILE A 123 -2.32 5.21 -31.21
C ILE A 123 -1.24 6.26 -30.89
N ALA A 124 0.03 5.85 -30.73
CA ALA A 124 1.14 6.76 -30.47
C ALA A 124 1.28 7.81 -31.59
N LYS A 125 1.23 7.36 -32.87
CA LYS A 125 1.27 8.24 -34.06
C LYS A 125 0.07 9.19 -34.12
N ALA A 126 -1.10 8.77 -33.68
CA ALA A 126 -2.27 9.65 -33.60
C ALA A 126 -2.07 10.71 -32.49
N ASN A 127 -1.62 10.29 -31.32
CA ASN A 127 -1.38 11.16 -30.18
C ASN A 127 -0.27 12.19 -30.43
N SER A 128 0.76 11.84 -31.24
CA SER A 128 1.86 12.75 -31.56
C SER A 128 1.40 14.03 -32.29
N LYS A 129 0.23 13.99 -32.96
CA LYS A 129 -0.33 15.17 -33.64
C LYS A 129 -0.87 16.24 -32.69
N SER A 130 -1.22 15.87 -31.47
CA SER A 130 -1.72 16.77 -30.40
C SER A 130 -0.73 16.97 -29.29
N GLN A 131 0.40 16.26 -29.30
CA GLN A 131 1.44 16.37 -28.27
C GLN A 131 2.17 17.71 -28.36
N THR A 132 2.16 18.47 -27.27
CA THR A 132 2.83 19.79 -27.21
C THR A 132 4.30 19.69 -26.82
N SER A 133 4.66 18.68 -26.04
CA SER A 133 6.03 18.43 -25.57
C SER A 133 6.36 16.96 -25.72
N PRO A 134 7.40 16.59 -26.50
CA PRO A 134 7.80 15.20 -26.66
C PRO A 134 8.18 14.55 -25.33
N VAL A 135 7.79 13.29 -25.15
CA VAL A 135 8.23 12.47 -24.03
C VAL A 135 9.74 12.29 -24.09
N GLN A 136 10.40 12.48 -22.95
CA GLN A 136 11.82 12.27 -22.75
C GLN A 136 12.03 11.17 -21.70
N LEU A 137 12.54 10.03 -22.12
CA LEU A 137 12.82 8.91 -21.23
C LEU A 137 14.23 9.01 -20.64
N ALA A 138 14.33 8.95 -19.31
CA ALA A 138 15.61 8.69 -18.68
C ALA A 138 16.16 7.34 -19.16
N PRO A 139 17.45 7.24 -19.49
CA PRO A 139 18.03 5.99 -19.96
C PRO A 139 18.00 4.92 -18.87
N THR A 140 17.87 3.67 -19.30
CA THR A 140 18.11 2.49 -18.46
C THR A 140 19.16 1.62 -19.14
N PRO A 141 20.07 0.98 -18.38
CA PRO A 141 20.96 -0.01 -18.98
C PRO A 141 20.13 -1.20 -19.46
N GLY A 142 20.50 -1.78 -20.59
CA GLY A 142 19.99 -3.09 -20.99
C GLY A 142 20.48 -4.14 -20.01
N LEU A 143 19.54 -4.77 -19.28
CA LEU A 143 19.88 -5.70 -18.19
C LEU A 143 20.11 -7.14 -18.69
N GLY A 144 19.78 -7.43 -19.97
CA GLY A 144 19.70 -8.81 -20.43
C GLY A 144 18.59 -9.58 -19.68
N GLU A 145 18.82 -10.87 -19.45
CA GLU A 145 17.86 -11.74 -18.75
C GLU A 145 18.15 -11.75 -17.25
N VAL A 146 17.23 -11.22 -16.46
CA VAL A 146 17.32 -11.18 -14.99
C VAL A 146 16.00 -11.63 -14.36
N SER A 147 16.05 -12.06 -13.10
CA SER A 147 14.86 -12.47 -12.35
C SER A 147 14.90 -11.94 -10.91
N TRP A 148 13.69 -11.82 -10.34
CA TRP A 148 13.52 -11.49 -8.94
C TRP A 148 12.27 -12.18 -8.38
N LYS A 149 12.30 -12.54 -7.09
CA LYS A 149 11.15 -13.13 -6.39
C LYS A 149 11.02 -12.54 -5.00
N THR A 150 9.78 -12.36 -4.55
CA THR A 150 9.53 -12.10 -3.13
C THR A 150 10.12 -13.23 -2.30
N PRO A 151 10.97 -12.92 -1.30
CA PRO A 151 11.54 -13.96 -0.44
C PRO A 151 10.49 -14.51 0.51
N ILE A 152 9.80 -15.57 0.09
CA ILE A 152 8.79 -16.29 0.87
C ILE A 152 9.30 -17.66 1.31
N LYS A 153 8.78 -18.17 2.43
CA LYS A 153 9.06 -19.53 2.93
C LYS A 153 7.97 -20.52 2.55
N LYS A 154 6.70 -20.08 2.51
CA LYS A 154 5.53 -20.93 2.22
C LYS A 154 4.62 -20.20 1.24
N ASN A 155 4.49 -20.76 0.02
CA ASN A 155 3.64 -20.16 -1.00
C ASN A 155 2.17 -20.20 -0.56
N SER A 156 1.57 -19.02 -0.40
CA SER A 156 0.19 -18.90 0.07
C SER A 156 -0.83 -19.49 -0.90
N MET A 157 -0.54 -19.52 -2.20
CA MET A 157 -1.46 -20.10 -3.20
C MET A 157 -1.50 -21.62 -3.15
N GLU A 158 -0.45 -22.28 -2.65
CA GLU A 158 -0.33 -23.74 -2.55
C GLU A 158 -0.94 -24.31 -1.25
N VAL A 159 -1.18 -23.46 -0.25
CA VAL A 159 -1.84 -23.87 0.99
C VAL A 159 -3.28 -24.29 0.68
N PRO A 160 -3.74 -25.46 1.16
CA PRO A 160 -5.10 -25.94 0.92
C PRO A 160 -6.16 -24.94 1.39
N LEU A 161 -7.23 -24.77 0.61
CA LEU A 161 -8.34 -23.88 0.99
C LEU A 161 -8.95 -24.24 2.35
N LYS A 162 -9.05 -25.55 2.64
CA LYS A 162 -9.56 -26.03 3.93
C LYS A 162 -8.71 -25.51 5.11
N GLU A 163 -7.38 -25.59 5.01
CA GLU A 163 -6.47 -25.08 6.07
C GLU A 163 -6.67 -23.59 6.33
N LYS A 164 -6.81 -22.79 5.27
CA LYS A 164 -7.07 -21.36 5.35
C LYS A 164 -8.43 -21.05 5.99
N ALA A 165 -9.47 -21.78 5.59
CA ALA A 165 -10.82 -21.60 6.11
C ALA A 165 -10.89 -22.02 7.60
N ASP A 166 -10.31 -23.15 7.96
CA ASP A 166 -10.25 -23.64 9.34
C ASP A 166 -9.54 -22.61 10.25
N LEU A 167 -8.42 -22.02 9.80
CA LEU A 167 -7.72 -20.97 10.53
C LEU A 167 -8.65 -19.79 10.85
N LEU A 168 -9.37 -19.26 9.85
CA LEU A 168 -10.28 -18.14 10.04
C LEU A 168 -11.45 -18.46 10.99
N LEU A 169 -12.03 -19.66 10.85
CA LEU A 169 -13.13 -20.10 11.71
C LEU A 169 -12.66 -20.31 13.17
N ASP A 170 -11.46 -20.85 13.38
CA ASP A 170 -10.85 -20.99 14.71
C ASP A 170 -10.58 -19.65 15.37
N VAL A 171 -10.11 -18.66 14.60
CA VAL A 171 -9.93 -17.27 15.03
C VAL A 171 -11.26 -16.67 15.46
N ASN A 172 -12.30 -16.83 14.63
CA ASN A 172 -13.64 -16.32 14.93
C ASN A 172 -14.20 -16.96 16.20
N ALA A 173 -14.09 -18.28 16.35
CA ALA A 173 -14.55 -19.00 17.53
C ALA A 173 -13.85 -18.49 18.81
N ALA A 174 -12.54 -18.24 18.75
CA ALA A 174 -11.79 -17.70 19.88
C ALA A 174 -12.24 -16.28 20.27
N ALA A 175 -12.50 -15.41 19.30
CA ALA A 175 -13.01 -14.06 19.55
C ALA A 175 -14.42 -14.07 20.14
N LEU A 176 -15.32 -14.92 19.62
CA LEU A 176 -16.68 -15.08 20.16
C LEU A 176 -16.63 -15.60 21.60
N ALA A 177 -15.78 -16.58 21.90
CA ALA A 177 -15.55 -17.10 23.26
C ALA A 177 -14.97 -16.03 24.20
N ALA A 178 -14.18 -15.08 23.70
CA ALA A 178 -13.66 -13.94 24.45
C ALA A 178 -14.66 -12.80 24.63
N GLY A 179 -15.90 -12.94 24.12
CA GLY A 179 -17.01 -12.01 24.35
C GLY A 179 -17.30 -11.06 23.19
N ALA A 180 -16.83 -11.32 21.99
CA ALA A 180 -17.28 -10.63 20.78
C ALA A 180 -18.76 -10.95 20.52
N ASN A 181 -19.49 -9.99 19.96
CA ASN A 181 -20.86 -10.21 19.49
C ASN A 181 -20.89 -10.62 18.02
N PHE A 182 -19.98 -10.05 17.20
CA PHE A 182 -19.78 -10.42 15.81
C PHE A 182 -18.29 -10.38 15.47
N VAL A 183 -17.88 -11.26 14.58
CA VAL A 183 -16.52 -11.37 14.08
C VAL A 183 -16.56 -11.47 12.55
N ASN A 184 -15.84 -10.59 11.87
CA ASN A 184 -15.54 -10.77 10.47
C ASN A 184 -14.01 -10.98 10.35
N SER A 185 -13.57 -12.05 9.72
CA SER A 185 -12.17 -12.25 9.41
C SER A 185 -11.99 -12.59 7.93
N LEU A 186 -10.90 -12.11 7.37
CA LEU A 186 -10.62 -12.20 5.96
C LEU A 186 -9.18 -12.66 5.74
N LEU A 187 -8.94 -13.25 4.59
CA LEU A 187 -7.61 -13.56 4.11
C LEU A 187 -7.50 -13.11 2.66
N PHE A 188 -6.59 -12.20 2.38
CA PHE A 188 -6.27 -11.73 1.04
C PHE A 188 -4.90 -12.23 0.63
N LEU A 189 -4.83 -12.95 -0.48
CA LEU A 189 -3.61 -13.50 -1.05
C LEU A 189 -3.49 -13.04 -2.49
N VAL A 190 -2.32 -12.55 -2.85
CA VAL A 190 -2.00 -12.09 -4.21
C VAL A 190 -0.68 -12.69 -4.64
N ASN A 191 -0.65 -13.21 -5.89
CA ASN A 191 0.57 -13.53 -6.60
C ASN A 191 0.54 -12.84 -7.97
N GLU A 192 1.52 -11.97 -8.22
CA GLU A 192 1.73 -11.31 -9.51
C GLU A 192 2.97 -11.90 -10.17
N GLN A 193 2.78 -12.62 -11.27
CA GLN A 193 3.83 -13.13 -12.13
C GLN A 193 3.99 -12.17 -13.30
N LYS A 194 5.06 -11.38 -13.27
CA LYS A 194 5.32 -10.29 -14.23
C LYS A 194 6.57 -10.57 -15.05
N TYR A 195 6.45 -10.50 -16.37
CA TYR A 195 7.58 -10.53 -17.28
C TYR A 195 7.61 -9.21 -18.05
N PHE A 196 8.69 -8.49 -17.91
CA PHE A 196 8.94 -7.23 -18.61
C PHE A 196 10.02 -7.43 -19.66
N ALA A 197 9.82 -6.83 -20.86
CA ALA A 197 10.87 -6.73 -21.87
C ALA A 197 10.81 -5.36 -22.55
N SER A 198 11.95 -4.85 -23.00
CA SER A 198 12.02 -3.55 -23.68
C SER A 198 13.02 -3.53 -24.83
N THR A 199 12.86 -2.57 -25.73
CA THR A 199 13.82 -2.28 -26.79
C THR A 199 15.18 -1.79 -26.26
N ASP A 200 15.28 -1.43 -24.96
CA ASP A 200 16.56 -1.14 -24.29
C ASP A 200 17.37 -2.41 -24.00
N GLY A 201 16.84 -3.61 -24.28
CA GLY A 201 17.52 -4.89 -24.11
C GLY A 201 17.38 -5.51 -22.73
N SER A 202 16.33 -5.20 -21.99
CA SER A 202 16.00 -5.83 -20.71
C SER A 202 14.93 -6.91 -20.87
N TYR A 203 15.11 -8.02 -20.14
CA TYR A 203 14.16 -9.13 -20.00
C TYR A 203 14.10 -9.53 -18.53
N ILE A 204 13.01 -9.21 -17.85
CA ILE A 204 12.92 -9.28 -16.39
C ILE A 204 11.74 -10.16 -15.99
N ASP A 205 12.02 -11.26 -15.30
CA ASP A 205 10.98 -12.16 -14.76
C ASP A 205 10.83 -11.96 -13.26
N GLN A 206 9.63 -11.58 -12.80
CA GLN A 206 9.35 -11.31 -11.40
C GLN A 206 8.15 -12.09 -10.88
N ASP A 207 8.28 -12.61 -9.66
CA ASP A 207 7.25 -13.35 -8.94
C ASP A 207 6.99 -12.68 -7.59
N VAL A 208 5.87 -11.95 -7.49
CA VAL A 208 5.54 -11.09 -6.35
C VAL A 208 4.42 -11.72 -5.53
N HIS A 209 4.65 -11.91 -4.23
CA HIS A 209 3.66 -12.43 -3.29
C HIS A 209 3.28 -11.39 -2.25
N ARG A 210 1.97 -11.36 -1.89
CA ARG A 210 1.45 -10.50 -0.82
C ARG A 210 0.37 -11.22 -0.03
N ILE A 211 0.32 -10.94 1.26
CA ILE A 211 -0.65 -11.50 2.21
C ILE A 211 -1.17 -10.43 3.14
N TRP A 212 -2.48 -10.50 3.45
CA TRP A 212 -3.11 -9.70 4.49
C TRP A 212 -4.23 -10.50 5.15
N ALA A 213 -4.32 -10.45 6.47
CA ALA A 213 -5.30 -11.17 7.27
C ALA A 213 -6.05 -10.20 8.21
N PRO A 214 -6.89 -9.29 7.66
CA PRO A 214 -7.66 -8.37 8.49
C PRO A 214 -8.79 -9.08 9.22
N LEU A 215 -9.14 -8.54 10.38
CA LEU A 215 -10.34 -8.92 11.13
C LEU A 215 -11.03 -7.69 11.70
N THR A 216 -12.34 -7.78 11.93
CA THR A 216 -13.12 -6.76 12.64
C THR A 216 -13.98 -7.44 13.70
N ILE A 217 -13.76 -7.05 14.93
CA ILE A 217 -14.52 -7.50 16.09
C ILE A 217 -15.54 -6.45 16.47
N THR A 218 -16.77 -6.86 16.72
CA THR A 218 -17.84 -5.98 17.21
C THR A 218 -18.31 -6.42 18.59
N ALA A 219 -18.34 -5.48 19.53
CA ALA A 219 -18.98 -5.62 20.83
C ALA A 219 -20.23 -4.74 20.90
N ILE A 220 -21.30 -5.24 21.54
CA ILE A 220 -22.58 -4.55 21.69
C ILE A 220 -22.99 -4.54 23.16
N ASP A 221 -23.35 -3.37 23.66
CA ASP A 221 -24.13 -3.24 24.88
C ASP A 221 -25.62 -3.42 24.53
N LYS A 222 -26.18 -4.56 24.93
CA LYS A 222 -27.58 -4.92 24.63
C LYS A 222 -28.60 -4.02 25.32
N ALA A 223 -28.23 -3.38 26.44
CA ALA A 223 -29.13 -2.52 27.19
C ALA A 223 -29.35 -1.16 26.49
N THR A 224 -28.28 -0.62 25.90
CA THR A 224 -28.28 0.71 25.25
C THR A 224 -28.30 0.64 23.73
N GLY A 225 -28.01 -0.51 23.12
CA GLY A 225 -27.80 -0.66 21.69
C GLY A 225 -26.47 -0.07 21.19
N LYS A 226 -25.64 0.49 22.09
CA LYS A 226 -24.31 1.01 21.74
C LYS A 226 -23.41 -0.12 21.25
N PHE A 227 -22.68 0.11 20.18
CA PHE A 227 -21.69 -0.85 19.71
C PHE A 227 -20.32 -0.19 19.48
N ARG A 228 -19.27 -0.97 19.56
CA ARG A 228 -17.89 -0.57 19.27
C ARG A 228 -17.18 -1.68 18.52
N THR A 229 -16.26 -1.27 17.66
CA THR A 229 -15.43 -2.17 16.87
C THR A 229 -13.97 -2.02 17.21
N ARG A 230 -13.22 -3.07 16.96
CA ARG A 230 -11.76 -3.08 16.95
C ARG A 230 -11.31 -3.92 15.75
N ASP A 231 -10.60 -3.29 14.82
CA ASP A 231 -10.00 -3.97 13.68
C ASP A 231 -8.66 -4.61 14.07
N GLY A 232 -8.26 -5.67 13.40
CA GLY A 232 -6.98 -6.34 13.61
C GLY A 232 -5.79 -5.39 13.47
N LEU A 233 -4.72 -5.64 14.22
CA LEU A 233 -3.45 -4.91 14.12
C LEU A 233 -2.49 -5.57 13.12
N SER A 234 -3.00 -6.42 12.22
CA SER A 234 -2.27 -7.03 11.13
C SER A 234 -1.87 -5.99 10.10
N ALA A 235 -0.59 -5.84 9.84
CA ALA A 235 -0.11 -5.14 8.66
C ALA A 235 -0.21 -6.06 7.42
N PRO A 236 -0.58 -5.54 6.26
CA PRO A 236 -0.42 -6.28 5.01
C PRO A 236 1.08 -6.38 4.65
N MET A 237 1.53 -7.55 4.17
CA MET A 237 2.95 -7.85 3.99
C MET A 237 3.27 -8.46 2.63
N GLY A 238 4.48 -8.17 2.13
CA GLY A 238 5.13 -8.87 1.01
C GLY A 238 5.79 -10.17 1.49
N LEU A 239 4.98 -11.12 1.95
CA LEU A 239 5.38 -12.42 2.50
C LEU A 239 4.51 -13.55 1.95
N GLY A 240 4.85 -14.78 2.27
CA GLY A 240 4.03 -15.96 2.06
C GLY A 240 3.17 -16.30 3.28
N PHE A 241 2.64 -17.52 3.31
CA PHE A 241 1.75 -17.98 4.38
C PHE A 241 2.44 -18.10 5.75
N GLU A 242 3.78 -18.17 5.77
CA GLU A 242 4.57 -18.10 6.99
C GLU A 242 4.29 -16.87 7.86
N TYR A 243 3.72 -15.83 7.29
CA TYR A 243 3.26 -14.66 8.04
C TYR A 243 2.25 -15.02 9.14
N LEU A 244 1.42 -16.04 8.90
CA LEU A 244 0.38 -16.52 9.82
C LEU A 244 0.80 -17.74 10.65
N ASP A 245 2.00 -18.25 10.47
CA ASP A 245 2.51 -19.42 11.24
C ASP A 245 2.91 -19.06 12.68
N GLY A 246 2.74 -17.79 13.08
CA GLY A 246 2.83 -17.36 14.47
C GLY A 246 4.25 -17.38 15.07
N ASP A 247 5.27 -16.94 14.34
CA ASP A 247 6.58 -16.72 14.96
C ASP A 247 6.48 -15.66 16.04
N LYS A 248 6.43 -16.14 17.30
CA LYS A 248 6.23 -15.32 18.51
C LYS A 248 7.39 -14.36 18.79
N SER A 249 8.53 -14.48 18.10
CA SER A 249 9.70 -13.61 18.28
C SER A 249 9.47 -12.16 17.81
N GLN A 250 8.43 -11.92 17.02
CA GLN A 250 8.14 -10.61 16.39
C GLN A 250 6.98 -9.85 17.02
N LYS A 251 6.71 -10.09 18.30
CA LYS A 251 5.69 -9.34 19.05
C LYS A 251 6.29 -8.09 19.69
N PHE A 252 5.53 -7.01 19.59
CA PHE A 252 5.82 -5.70 20.21
C PHE A 252 4.74 -5.41 21.26
N VAL A 253 5.12 -5.42 22.52
CA VAL A 253 4.18 -5.20 23.62
C VAL A 253 4.30 -3.76 24.09
N SER A 254 3.21 -3.00 23.95
CA SER A 254 3.14 -1.62 24.43
C SER A 254 3.15 -1.55 25.97
N PRO A 255 3.46 -0.41 26.59
CA PRO A 255 3.52 -0.28 28.05
C PRO A 255 2.24 -0.63 28.79
N ASN A 256 1.09 -0.58 28.14
CA ASN A 256 -0.22 -0.99 28.67
C ASN A 256 -0.67 -2.39 28.23
N GLY A 257 0.26 -3.19 27.68
CA GLY A 257 0.02 -4.60 27.35
C GLY A 257 -0.69 -4.86 26.02
N VAL A 258 -0.89 -3.85 25.17
CA VAL A 258 -1.39 -4.08 23.80
C VAL A 258 -0.28 -4.73 22.98
N VAL A 259 -0.58 -5.85 22.34
CA VAL A 259 0.35 -6.57 21.47
C VAL A 259 0.16 -6.12 20.03
N ASN A 260 1.25 -5.72 19.41
CA ASN A 260 1.38 -5.47 17.98
C ASN A 260 2.30 -6.51 17.33
N TYR A 261 2.31 -6.53 16.02
CA TYR A 261 2.98 -7.56 15.23
C TYR A 261 3.90 -6.93 14.18
N GLY A 262 5.00 -7.63 13.85
CA GLY A 262 5.94 -7.24 12.81
C GLY A 262 5.83 -8.14 11.58
N MET A 263 6.88 -8.91 11.31
CA MET A 263 6.97 -9.84 10.17
C MET A 263 6.21 -11.16 10.38
N SER A 264 5.47 -11.32 11.47
CA SER A 264 4.58 -12.45 11.75
C SER A 264 3.34 -11.97 12.46
N TYR A 265 2.23 -12.72 12.35
CA TYR A 265 0.94 -12.34 12.92
C TYR A 265 0.25 -13.52 13.61
N ASP A 266 0.03 -13.40 14.91
CA ASP A 266 -0.83 -14.31 15.67
C ASP A 266 -2.26 -13.79 15.64
N MET A 267 -2.98 -14.14 14.57
CA MET A 267 -4.35 -13.66 14.33
C MET A 267 -5.31 -14.06 15.45
N LYS A 268 -5.11 -15.23 16.07
CA LYS A 268 -5.98 -15.73 17.15
C LYS A 268 -5.78 -14.94 18.45
N GLU A 269 -4.53 -14.65 18.80
CA GLU A 269 -4.23 -13.82 19.96
C GLU A 269 -4.79 -12.42 19.80
N ASP A 270 -4.59 -11.80 18.64
CA ASP A 270 -5.11 -10.46 18.34
C ASP A 270 -6.64 -10.42 18.35
N ALA A 271 -7.32 -11.45 17.82
CA ALA A 271 -8.77 -11.55 17.84
C ALA A 271 -9.34 -11.61 19.28
N VAL A 272 -8.69 -12.37 20.17
CA VAL A 272 -9.06 -12.44 21.60
C VAL A 272 -8.84 -11.10 22.28
N ALA A 273 -7.71 -10.44 22.03
CA ALA A 273 -7.42 -9.11 22.55
C ALA A 273 -8.42 -8.06 22.02
N ALA A 274 -8.74 -8.13 20.73
CA ALA A 274 -9.68 -7.24 20.07
C ALA A 274 -11.10 -7.35 20.68
N ALA A 275 -11.56 -8.56 21.01
CA ALA A 275 -12.85 -8.78 21.67
C ALA A 275 -12.93 -8.07 23.02
N ARG A 276 -11.87 -8.18 23.84
CA ARG A 276 -11.78 -7.49 25.14
C ARG A 276 -11.73 -5.97 24.97
N GLN A 277 -10.90 -5.47 24.07
CA GLN A 277 -10.74 -4.05 23.77
C GLN A 277 -12.00 -3.42 23.19
N ALA A 278 -12.71 -4.10 22.30
CA ALA A 278 -13.99 -3.61 21.78
C ALA A 278 -15.05 -3.48 22.89
N ARG A 279 -15.04 -4.40 23.86
CA ARG A 279 -15.92 -4.29 25.06
C ARG A 279 -15.50 -3.14 25.97
N GLU A 280 -14.21 -2.93 26.22
CA GLU A 280 -13.68 -1.82 27.02
C GLU A 280 -14.11 -0.47 26.41
N LYS A 281 -14.07 -0.33 25.08
CA LYS A 281 -14.55 0.85 24.36
C LYS A 281 -16.00 1.21 24.67
N LEU A 282 -16.88 0.25 24.97
CA LEU A 282 -18.29 0.53 25.27
C LEU A 282 -18.46 1.46 26.48
N SER A 283 -17.54 1.38 27.45
CA SER A 283 -17.53 2.17 28.68
C SER A 283 -16.49 3.28 28.71
N ALA A 284 -15.65 3.39 27.69
CA ALA A 284 -14.62 4.42 27.64
C ALA A 284 -15.27 5.82 27.50
N PRO A 285 -14.75 6.83 28.23
CA PRO A 285 -15.25 8.19 28.11
C PRO A 285 -14.77 8.84 26.82
N SER A 286 -15.58 9.73 26.27
CA SER A 286 -15.18 10.59 25.15
C SER A 286 -14.05 11.53 25.56
N VAL A 287 -13.17 11.84 24.61
CA VAL A 287 -12.08 12.81 24.82
C VAL A 287 -12.61 14.22 25.06
N LYS A 288 -11.93 15.00 25.88
CA LYS A 288 -12.14 16.46 25.96
C LYS A 288 -11.33 17.13 24.83
N PRO A 289 -11.94 17.96 23.99
CA PRO A 289 -11.21 18.70 22.95
C PRO A 289 -10.10 19.55 23.54
N GLY A 290 -8.97 19.69 22.84
CA GLY A 290 -7.85 20.48 23.32
C GLY A 290 -6.53 20.18 22.64
N LYS A 291 -5.45 20.72 23.19
CA LYS A 291 -4.08 20.44 22.78
C LYS A 291 -3.51 19.28 23.59
N TYR A 292 -2.96 18.31 22.89
CA TYR A 292 -2.34 17.12 23.50
C TYR A 292 -1.01 16.80 22.82
N ASP A 293 -0.12 16.19 23.55
CA ASP A 293 1.00 15.49 22.96
C ASP A 293 0.51 14.12 22.48
N LEU A 294 0.77 13.80 21.22
CA LEU A 294 0.39 12.51 20.66
C LEU A 294 1.60 11.59 20.61
N VAL A 295 1.45 10.40 21.14
CA VAL A 295 2.37 9.28 20.93
C VAL A 295 1.71 8.34 19.92
N LEU A 296 2.28 8.22 18.74
CA LEU A 296 1.70 7.46 17.64
C LEU A 296 2.47 6.15 17.44
N ASP A 297 1.77 5.04 17.61
CA ASP A 297 2.29 3.71 17.31
C ASP A 297 2.49 3.51 15.79
N PRO A 298 3.46 2.73 15.31
CA PRO A 298 3.64 2.44 13.88
C PRO A 298 2.39 1.93 13.17
N SER A 299 1.53 1.16 13.87
CA SER A 299 0.25 0.70 13.32
C SER A 299 -0.74 1.84 13.02
N HIS A 300 -0.50 3.04 13.56
CA HIS A 300 -1.22 4.27 13.26
C HIS A 300 -0.43 5.19 12.34
N THR A 301 0.86 5.39 12.60
CA THR A 301 1.70 6.37 11.92
C THR A 301 1.81 6.11 10.41
N TRP A 302 1.72 4.85 9.99
CA TRP A 302 1.78 4.49 8.58
C TRP A 302 0.77 5.27 7.72
N LEU A 303 -0.48 5.44 8.19
CA LEU A 303 -1.52 6.18 7.47
C LEU A 303 -1.18 7.68 7.40
N THR A 304 -0.66 8.24 8.49
CA THR A 304 -0.21 9.64 8.51
C THR A 304 0.93 9.89 7.52
N ILE A 305 1.90 8.96 7.43
CA ILE A 305 2.99 8.99 6.44
C ILE A 305 2.41 8.88 5.02
N HIS A 306 1.52 7.93 4.79
CA HIS A 306 0.89 7.68 3.49
C HIS A 306 0.27 8.96 2.92
N GLU A 307 -0.59 9.60 3.71
CA GLU A 307 -1.38 10.73 3.28
C GLU A 307 -0.60 12.05 3.24
N SER A 308 0.27 12.28 4.24
CA SER A 308 0.94 13.57 4.39
C SER A 308 2.37 13.62 3.82
N VAL A 309 2.94 12.49 3.41
CA VAL A 309 4.30 12.42 2.83
C VAL A 309 4.30 11.63 1.52
N GLY A 310 3.76 10.43 1.54
CA GLY A 310 3.76 9.53 0.38
C GLY A 310 3.13 10.20 -0.84
N HIS A 311 1.86 10.54 -0.75
CA HIS A 311 1.11 11.17 -1.84
C HIS A 311 1.61 12.55 -2.26
N PRO A 312 1.88 13.52 -1.35
CA PRO A 312 2.32 14.84 -1.80
C PRO A 312 3.71 14.85 -2.46
N LEU A 313 4.51 13.79 -2.29
CA LEU A 313 5.83 13.68 -2.90
C LEU A 313 5.88 12.75 -4.12
N GLU A 314 4.74 12.35 -4.68
CA GLU A 314 4.64 11.79 -6.03
C GLU A 314 4.78 12.94 -7.04
N LEU A 315 5.78 12.86 -7.94
CA LEU A 315 6.11 13.99 -8.82
C LEU A 315 4.98 14.32 -9.81
N ASP A 316 4.27 13.33 -10.33
CA ASP A 316 3.12 13.58 -11.22
C ASP A 316 2.00 14.38 -10.54
N ARG A 317 1.78 14.15 -9.24
CA ARG A 317 0.85 14.93 -8.43
C ARG A 317 1.36 16.36 -8.23
N VAL A 318 2.65 16.55 -7.96
CA VAL A 318 3.30 17.87 -7.86
C VAL A 318 3.16 18.66 -9.17
N LEU A 319 3.25 17.97 -10.31
CA LEU A 319 3.08 18.52 -11.66
C LEU A 319 1.60 18.77 -12.04
N GLY A 320 0.65 18.33 -11.20
CA GLY A 320 -0.78 18.54 -11.43
C GLY A 320 -1.45 17.49 -12.33
N TYR A 321 -0.81 16.36 -12.62
CA TYR A 321 -1.40 15.32 -13.50
C TYR A 321 -2.63 14.64 -12.86
N GLU A 322 -2.75 14.67 -11.54
CA GLU A 322 -3.90 14.15 -10.78
C GLU A 322 -4.91 15.23 -10.35
N ALA A 323 -4.76 16.48 -10.80
CA ALA A 323 -5.52 17.63 -10.30
C ALA A 323 -7.04 17.49 -10.47
N ASN A 324 -7.50 16.81 -11.51
CA ASN A 324 -8.92 16.61 -11.80
C ASN A 324 -9.57 15.50 -10.96
N TYR A 325 -8.80 14.66 -10.27
CA TYR A 325 -9.32 13.51 -9.52
C TYR A 325 -8.81 13.46 -8.07
N ALA A 326 -7.51 13.22 -7.90
CA ALA A 326 -6.92 13.00 -6.57
C ALA A 326 -6.27 14.27 -5.98
N GLY A 327 -6.25 15.37 -6.73
CA GLY A 327 -5.73 16.66 -6.31
C GLY A 327 -4.27 16.90 -6.68
N THR A 328 -3.70 17.90 -6.04
CA THR A 328 -2.34 18.39 -6.26
C THR A 328 -1.45 18.14 -5.05
N SER A 329 -0.36 18.86 -4.92
CA SER A 329 0.54 18.83 -3.77
C SER A 329 0.86 20.23 -3.27
N PHE A 330 0.91 20.38 -1.93
CA PHE A 330 1.48 21.59 -1.31
C PHE A 330 3.00 21.64 -1.47
N ALA A 331 3.66 20.48 -1.69
CA ALA A 331 5.11 20.35 -1.82
C ALA A 331 5.55 20.66 -3.27
N THR A 332 5.34 21.89 -3.71
CA THR A 332 5.61 22.37 -5.07
C THR A 332 7.10 22.37 -5.42
N MET A 333 7.45 22.42 -6.71
CA MET A 333 8.80 22.29 -7.25
C MET A 333 9.83 23.27 -6.66
N ASP A 334 9.41 24.49 -6.33
CA ASP A 334 10.25 25.52 -5.71
C ASP A 334 10.72 25.19 -4.29
N LYS A 335 10.07 24.21 -3.64
CA LYS A 335 10.35 23.77 -2.27
C LYS A 335 11.40 22.66 -2.16
N ARG A 336 11.79 22.07 -3.28
CA ARG A 336 12.79 20.98 -3.36
C ARG A 336 14.18 21.47 -2.97
N GLU A 337 15.15 20.57 -2.89
CA GLU A 337 16.57 20.81 -2.67
C GLU A 337 16.86 21.51 -1.32
N ALA A 338 16.23 21.02 -0.26
CA ALA A 338 16.36 21.53 1.10
C ALA A 338 15.96 23.01 1.29
N ARG A 339 15.17 23.55 0.36
CA ARG A 339 14.65 24.94 0.46
C ARG A 339 13.43 25.06 1.38
N PHE A 340 12.77 23.94 1.69
CA PHE A 340 11.55 23.92 2.49
C PHE A 340 11.72 23.05 3.73
N GLN A 341 11.36 23.63 4.91
CA GLN A 341 11.32 22.89 6.17
C GLN A 341 10.01 22.08 6.24
N TYR A 342 10.12 20.78 6.02
CA TYR A 342 9.00 19.85 6.02
C TYR A 342 8.60 19.41 7.43
N GLY A 343 9.57 19.28 8.33
CA GLY A 343 9.38 18.81 9.69
C GLY A 343 10.50 19.24 10.63
N SER A 344 10.52 18.71 11.85
CA SER A 344 11.62 18.93 12.78
C SER A 344 12.92 18.28 12.27
N PRO A 345 14.11 18.64 12.79
CA PRO A 345 15.38 18.00 12.38
C PRO A 345 15.47 16.51 12.67
N LEU A 346 14.56 15.95 13.49
CA LEU A 346 14.47 14.51 13.75
C LEU A 346 13.83 13.74 12.59
N VAL A 347 13.07 14.44 11.74
CA VAL A 347 12.27 13.81 10.67
C VAL A 347 13.15 13.50 9.48
N ASN A 348 13.40 12.23 9.26
CA ASN A 348 14.05 11.67 8.08
C ASN A 348 13.07 10.68 7.43
N LEU A 349 12.62 10.99 6.22
CA LEU A 349 11.67 10.18 5.48
C LEU A 349 12.31 9.68 4.19
N THR A 350 12.30 8.35 4.03
CA THR A 350 12.90 7.68 2.89
C THR A 350 11.86 6.96 2.08
N ALA A 351 12.03 6.94 0.77
CA ALA A 351 11.34 6.01 -0.12
C ALA A 351 12.21 4.77 -0.31
N ASP A 352 11.66 3.58 -0.12
CA ASP A 352 12.41 2.33 -0.13
C ASP A 352 11.61 1.22 -0.83
N LYS A 353 12.05 0.83 -2.02
CA LYS A 353 11.44 -0.27 -2.78
C LYS A 353 12.18 -1.60 -2.62
N VAL A 354 13.18 -1.66 -1.74
CA VAL A 354 13.96 -2.86 -1.44
C VAL A 354 13.80 -3.34 0.00
N ALA A 355 12.96 -2.66 0.80
CA ALA A 355 12.71 -3.02 2.18
C ALA A 355 12.14 -4.45 2.31
N PRO A 356 12.75 -5.33 3.09
CA PRO A 356 12.27 -6.70 3.27
C PRO A 356 10.85 -6.75 3.81
N GLY A 357 10.01 -7.64 3.27
CA GLY A 357 8.63 -7.83 3.69
C GLY A 357 7.66 -6.69 3.36
N SER A 358 8.11 -5.64 2.68
CA SER A 358 7.24 -4.54 2.27
C SER A 358 6.37 -4.91 1.08
N LEU A 359 5.16 -4.35 1.01
CA LEU A 359 4.18 -4.61 -0.04
C LEU A 359 4.62 -4.13 -1.42
N GLY A 360 5.21 -2.94 -1.50
CA GLY A 360 5.70 -2.34 -2.73
C GLY A 360 7.15 -2.73 -3.06
N GLY A 361 7.74 -3.68 -2.31
CA GLY A 361 9.08 -4.20 -2.54
C GLY A 361 9.11 -5.08 -3.79
N VAL A 362 9.95 -4.71 -4.76
CA VAL A 362 10.18 -5.44 -6.03
C VAL A 362 11.62 -5.23 -6.49
N GLY A 363 12.12 -6.13 -7.32
CA GLY A 363 13.46 -5.97 -7.89
C GLY A 363 13.56 -4.86 -8.93
N TYR A 364 12.50 -4.73 -9.73
CA TYR A 364 12.41 -3.78 -10.85
C TYR A 364 10.97 -3.25 -10.94
N ASP A 365 10.83 -2.00 -11.36
CA ASP A 365 9.52 -1.42 -11.64
C ASP A 365 8.96 -1.84 -13.02
N ASP A 366 7.78 -1.36 -13.38
CA ASP A 366 7.12 -1.70 -14.66
C ASP A 366 7.66 -0.89 -15.87
N GLU A 367 8.81 -0.21 -15.71
CA GLU A 367 9.66 0.36 -16.76
C GLU A 367 11.04 -0.32 -16.83
N GLY A 368 11.24 -1.42 -16.08
CA GLY A 368 12.50 -2.16 -16.02
C GLY A 368 13.60 -1.46 -15.24
N VAL A 369 13.28 -0.45 -14.45
CA VAL A 369 14.23 0.27 -13.60
C VAL A 369 14.50 -0.53 -12.35
N LYS A 370 15.79 -0.79 -12.03
CA LYS A 370 16.18 -1.43 -10.79
C LYS A 370 15.77 -0.58 -9.60
N THR A 371 15.09 -1.16 -8.65
CA THR A 371 14.58 -0.45 -7.47
C THR A 371 15.68 -0.13 -6.46
N LYS A 372 15.47 0.90 -5.67
CA LYS A 372 16.44 1.46 -4.72
C LYS A 372 15.77 2.08 -3.51
N LYS A 373 16.59 2.58 -2.59
CA LYS A 373 16.22 3.46 -1.49
C LYS A 373 16.80 4.85 -1.71
N TRP A 374 16.02 5.92 -1.39
CA TRP A 374 16.48 7.32 -1.47
C TRP A 374 15.76 8.19 -0.46
N ASP A 375 16.31 9.39 -0.18
CA ASP A 375 15.73 10.35 0.75
C ASP A 375 14.67 11.22 0.07
N LEU A 376 13.56 11.41 0.75
CA LEU A 376 12.53 12.41 0.41
C LEU A 376 12.63 13.64 1.31
N VAL A 377 12.83 13.40 2.61
CA VAL A 377 13.07 14.43 3.62
C VAL A 377 14.30 14.04 4.43
N ARG A 378 15.25 14.94 4.58
CA ARG A 378 16.47 14.74 5.37
C ARG A 378 16.66 15.89 6.34
N ASP A 379 16.83 15.58 7.64
CA ASP A 379 16.95 16.53 8.73
C ASP A 379 15.81 17.58 8.72
N GLY A 380 14.58 17.10 8.46
CA GLY A 380 13.38 17.89 8.36
C GLY A 380 13.21 18.70 7.08
N LYS A 381 14.13 18.64 6.12
CA LYS A 381 14.06 19.41 4.88
C LYS A 381 13.67 18.54 3.68
N LEU A 382 12.77 19.05 2.83
CA LEU A 382 12.40 18.42 1.58
C LEU A 382 13.58 18.40 0.62
N VAL A 383 14.02 17.21 0.21
CA VAL A 383 15.17 17.03 -0.68
C VAL A 383 14.79 16.49 -2.06
N ASP A 384 13.77 15.62 -2.15
CA ASP A 384 13.46 14.97 -3.41
C ASP A 384 12.01 14.49 -3.52
N TYR A 385 11.66 13.98 -4.70
CA TYR A 385 10.37 13.38 -5.05
C TYR A 385 10.53 11.93 -5.48
N GLN A 386 9.40 11.28 -5.74
CA GLN A 386 9.28 9.97 -6.37
C GLN A 386 9.07 10.16 -7.87
N THR A 387 9.83 9.44 -8.71
CA THR A 387 9.83 9.65 -10.17
C THR A 387 9.74 8.37 -10.97
N ILE A 388 9.23 8.48 -12.21
CA ILE A 388 9.32 7.50 -13.29
C ILE A 388 10.22 8.01 -14.41
N ARG A 389 10.48 7.21 -15.46
CA ARG A 389 11.48 7.53 -16.49
C ARG A 389 11.17 8.82 -17.26
N ASP A 390 9.91 9.10 -17.59
CA ASP A 390 9.55 10.31 -18.34
C ASP A 390 9.47 11.58 -17.48
N GLN A 391 9.68 11.47 -16.17
CA GLN A 391 9.67 12.58 -15.22
C GLN A 391 11.06 12.93 -14.67
N ALA A 392 12.01 12.00 -14.70
CA ALA A 392 13.32 12.15 -14.07
C ALA A 392 14.05 13.43 -14.52
N HIS A 393 13.99 13.76 -15.81
CA HIS A 393 14.63 14.95 -16.40
C HIS A 393 14.04 16.26 -15.83
N ILE A 394 12.77 16.29 -15.44
CA ILE A 394 12.07 17.49 -14.91
C ILE A 394 12.72 17.93 -13.58
N VAL A 395 13.22 16.98 -12.82
CA VAL A 395 13.92 17.22 -11.55
C VAL A 395 15.44 17.07 -11.68
N GLY A 396 15.98 17.12 -12.89
CA GLY A 396 17.42 17.08 -13.16
C GLY A 396 18.09 15.73 -12.87
N LYS A 397 17.32 14.65 -12.73
CA LYS A 397 17.86 13.30 -12.52
C LYS A 397 18.24 12.65 -13.85
N LYS A 398 19.35 11.91 -13.82
CA LYS A 398 19.79 11.08 -14.95
C LYS A 398 19.03 9.77 -15.05
N GLU A 399 18.50 9.28 -13.93
CA GLU A 399 17.83 7.99 -13.78
C GLU A 399 16.52 8.16 -12.99
N SER A 400 15.54 7.33 -13.30
CA SER A 400 14.30 7.21 -12.53
C SER A 400 14.53 6.59 -11.14
N ASP A 401 13.58 6.82 -10.23
CA ASP A 401 13.58 6.19 -8.92
C ASP A 401 12.88 4.82 -8.91
N GLY A 402 12.35 4.38 -10.06
CA GLY A 402 11.69 3.09 -10.18
C GLY A 402 10.30 3.06 -9.56
N CYS A 403 9.49 4.10 -9.78
CA CYS A 403 8.15 4.24 -9.21
C CYS A 403 7.02 3.89 -10.17
N CYS A 404 7.31 3.28 -11.32
CA CYS A 404 6.30 2.91 -12.30
C CYS A 404 5.62 1.59 -11.95
N TYR A 405 4.29 1.53 -12.05
CA TYR A 405 3.53 0.32 -11.78
C TYR A 405 2.19 0.32 -12.53
N ALA A 406 1.71 -0.86 -12.86
CA ALA A 406 0.35 -1.12 -13.31
C ALA A 406 -0.23 -2.33 -12.59
N ASP A 407 -1.49 -2.26 -12.21
CA ASP A 407 -2.20 -3.28 -11.42
C ASP A 407 -2.67 -4.49 -12.25
N SER A 408 -2.55 -4.41 -13.57
CA SER A 408 -2.86 -5.50 -14.49
C SER A 408 -2.07 -5.39 -15.80
N TRP A 409 -2.10 -6.46 -16.58
CA TRP A 409 -1.55 -6.46 -17.93
C TRP A 409 -2.28 -5.49 -18.87
N SER A 410 -3.57 -5.23 -18.65
CA SER A 410 -4.40 -4.36 -19.48
C SER A 410 -4.41 -2.89 -19.03
N SER A 411 -3.74 -2.56 -17.95
CA SER A 411 -3.63 -1.19 -17.45
C SER A 411 -2.38 -0.50 -17.96
N VAL A 412 -2.50 0.79 -18.31
CA VAL A 412 -1.34 1.66 -18.60
C VAL A 412 -0.56 1.87 -17.31
N GLN A 413 0.74 1.63 -17.34
CA GLN A 413 1.60 1.93 -16.21
C GLN A 413 1.82 3.43 -16.04
N PHE A 414 1.86 3.88 -14.79
CA PHE A 414 2.15 5.26 -14.41
C PHE A 414 2.78 5.32 -13.03
N GLN A 415 3.10 6.52 -12.56
CA GLN A 415 3.74 6.69 -11.25
C GLN A 415 2.85 6.20 -10.12
N ARG A 416 3.43 5.37 -9.23
CA ARG A 416 2.83 4.95 -7.97
C ARG A 416 3.81 5.20 -6.83
N MET A 417 3.23 5.33 -5.62
CA MET A 417 3.98 5.57 -4.41
C MET A 417 4.96 4.43 -4.11
N ALA A 418 6.19 4.75 -3.75
CA ALA A 418 7.13 3.82 -3.12
C ALA A 418 6.76 3.59 -1.64
N ASN A 419 7.38 2.59 -1.00
CA ASN A 419 7.25 2.45 0.46
C ASN A 419 7.97 3.62 1.14
N VAL A 420 7.20 4.60 1.61
CA VAL A 420 7.74 5.78 2.30
C VAL A 420 7.74 5.53 3.80
N SER A 421 8.87 5.73 4.45
CA SER A 421 9.03 5.37 5.86
C SER A 421 9.74 6.48 6.65
N LEU A 422 9.34 6.65 7.91
CA LEU A 422 10.05 7.47 8.89
C LEU A 422 11.19 6.64 9.48
N GLU A 423 12.42 7.11 9.36
CA GLU A 423 13.57 6.43 9.96
C GLU A 423 13.44 6.36 11.49
N ALA A 424 13.87 5.27 12.08
CA ALA A 424 13.93 5.10 13.53
C ALA A 424 14.86 6.13 14.17
N GLY A 425 14.57 6.47 15.43
CA GLY A 425 15.42 7.34 16.22
C GLY A 425 16.84 6.79 16.39
N LYS A 426 17.84 7.67 16.35
CA LYS A 426 19.26 7.30 16.49
C LYS A 426 19.67 7.00 17.94
N SER A 427 18.94 7.56 18.90
CA SER A 427 19.19 7.36 20.33
C SER A 427 18.33 6.22 20.85
N LYS A 428 18.85 5.42 21.80
CA LYS A 428 18.08 4.38 22.45
C LYS A 428 16.93 5.01 23.23
N LEU A 429 15.70 4.74 22.78
CA LEU A 429 14.47 5.27 23.39
C LEU A 429 13.36 4.23 23.22
N SER A 430 12.86 3.72 24.33
CA SER A 430 11.69 2.84 24.34
C SER A 430 10.38 3.63 24.37
N VAL A 431 9.28 2.99 23.98
CA VAL A 431 7.93 3.57 24.08
C VAL A 431 7.60 3.94 25.55
N ALA A 432 8.00 3.09 26.49
CA ALA A 432 7.77 3.34 27.91
C ALA A 432 8.52 4.59 28.40
N ASP A 433 9.76 4.79 27.97
CA ASP A 433 10.52 5.98 28.35
C ASP A 433 9.98 7.24 27.66
N MET A 434 9.58 7.14 26.38
CA MET A 434 8.92 8.26 25.70
C MET A 434 7.65 8.72 26.42
N ILE A 435 6.83 7.79 26.92
CA ILE A 435 5.58 8.11 27.65
C ILE A 435 5.86 8.80 28.99
N LYS A 436 6.94 8.45 29.70
CA LYS A 436 7.31 9.09 30.97
C LYS A 436 7.49 10.60 30.87
N ASP A 437 7.89 11.09 29.70
CA ASP A 437 8.12 12.51 29.43
C ASP A 437 6.86 13.27 28.98
N VAL A 438 5.70 12.60 28.91
CA VAL A 438 4.43 13.19 28.46
C VAL A 438 3.59 13.59 29.67
N GLU A 439 3.37 14.88 29.88
CA GLU A 439 2.53 15.37 30.99
C GLU A 439 1.04 15.20 30.69
N ASN A 440 0.61 15.56 29.48
CA ASN A 440 -0.78 15.48 29.01
C ASN A 440 -0.83 15.04 27.55
N GLY A 441 -1.16 13.81 27.31
CA GLY A 441 -1.12 13.25 25.96
C GLY A 441 -2.12 12.13 25.70
N ILE A 442 -2.07 11.62 24.48
CA ILE A 442 -2.84 10.47 24.02
C ILE A 442 -1.90 9.52 23.26
N TYR A 443 -1.88 8.25 23.68
CA TYR A 443 -1.22 7.18 22.93
C TYR A 443 -2.24 6.56 21.97
N ILE A 444 -1.94 6.55 20.66
CA ILE A 444 -2.83 6.07 19.59
C ILE A 444 -2.23 4.83 18.94
N ILE A 445 -3.00 3.75 18.90
CA ILE A 445 -2.63 2.45 18.29
C ILE A 445 -3.68 2.09 17.25
N GLY A 446 -3.23 1.62 16.08
CA GLY A 446 -4.08 1.25 14.96
C GLY A 446 -4.61 2.46 14.19
N ASP A 447 -4.76 2.30 12.90
CA ASP A 447 -5.33 3.32 12.01
C ASP A 447 -6.86 3.38 12.11
N GLY A 448 -7.45 4.44 11.59
CA GLY A 448 -8.89 4.66 11.62
C GLY A 448 -9.36 5.54 10.46
N SER A 449 -10.49 6.21 10.69
CA SER A 449 -11.01 7.15 9.69
C SER A 449 -10.06 8.32 9.46
N PHE A 450 -10.01 8.80 8.22
CA PHE A 450 -9.23 9.99 7.87
C PHE A 450 -9.98 10.88 6.88
N SER A 451 -9.60 12.12 6.82
CA SER A 451 -9.99 13.10 5.82
C SER A 451 -8.81 14.02 5.55
N ILE A 452 -8.55 14.29 4.28
CA ILE A 452 -7.43 15.15 3.88
C ILE A 452 -7.84 15.98 2.66
N ASP A 453 -7.33 17.20 2.56
CA ASP A 453 -7.60 18.05 1.40
C ASP A 453 -6.83 17.59 0.15
N GLN A 454 -7.23 18.13 -1.00
CA GLN A 454 -6.65 17.73 -2.29
C GLN A 454 -5.17 18.13 -2.43
N GLN A 455 -4.69 19.09 -1.66
CA GLN A 455 -3.27 19.49 -1.65
C GLN A 455 -2.43 18.66 -0.67
N ARG A 456 -3.06 17.80 0.15
CA ARG A 456 -2.41 17.04 1.21
C ARG A 456 -1.80 17.93 2.31
N TYR A 457 -2.41 19.09 2.52
CA TYR A 457 -1.94 20.11 3.46
C TYR A 457 -2.67 20.08 4.79
N ASN A 458 -4.02 19.98 4.78
CA ASN A 458 -4.84 19.88 5.98
C ASN A 458 -5.45 18.48 6.08
N ALA A 459 -5.34 17.87 7.26
CA ALA A 459 -5.85 16.53 7.50
C ALA A 459 -6.48 16.34 8.88
N GLN A 460 -7.31 15.32 9.00
CA GLN A 460 -7.88 14.81 10.24
C GLN A 460 -7.75 13.29 10.26
N PHE A 461 -7.28 12.73 11.37
CA PHE A 461 -7.12 11.28 11.55
C PHE A 461 -7.78 10.81 12.85
N GLY A 462 -8.47 9.69 12.77
CA GLY A 462 -8.89 8.87 13.90
C GLY A 462 -7.91 7.70 14.10
N GLY A 463 -8.27 6.75 14.95
CA GLY A 463 -7.46 5.55 15.23
C GLY A 463 -8.33 4.42 15.76
N GLN A 464 -7.71 3.32 16.19
CA GLN A 464 -8.41 2.18 16.77
C GLN A 464 -8.49 2.22 18.29
N LEU A 465 -7.37 2.47 18.94
CA LEU A 465 -7.25 2.48 20.41
C LEU A 465 -6.60 3.80 20.85
N PHE A 466 -7.22 4.45 21.82
CA PHE A 466 -6.76 5.72 22.35
C PHE A 466 -6.59 5.58 23.86
N TYR A 467 -5.40 5.87 24.35
CA TYR A 467 -5.09 5.81 25.78
C TYR A 467 -4.64 7.17 26.30
N GLU A 468 -5.31 7.67 27.34
CA GLU A 468 -4.94 8.92 27.99
C GLU A 468 -3.59 8.78 28.70
N ILE A 469 -2.69 9.74 28.50
CA ILE A 469 -1.44 9.85 29.24
C ILE A 469 -1.55 11.05 30.16
N LYS A 470 -1.30 10.84 31.45
CA LYS A 470 -1.21 11.90 32.47
C LYS A 470 0.03 11.70 33.30
N GLN A 471 0.85 12.75 33.40
CA GLN A 471 2.07 12.75 34.23
C GLN A 471 2.95 11.50 33.99
N GLY A 472 3.22 11.20 32.72
CA GLY A 472 4.06 10.10 32.32
C GLY A 472 3.46 8.70 32.47
N LYS A 473 2.14 8.57 32.69
CA LYS A 473 1.47 7.29 32.87
C LYS A 473 0.24 7.14 31.99
N ILE A 474 0.06 5.96 31.41
CA ILE A 474 -1.20 5.59 30.74
C ILE A 474 -2.25 5.36 31.84
N THR A 475 -3.40 6.03 31.73
CA THR A 475 -4.43 6.04 32.78
C THR A 475 -5.68 5.26 32.42
N ARG A 476 -6.23 5.47 31.24
CA ARG A 476 -7.48 4.84 30.78
C ARG A 476 -7.64 4.88 29.27
N MET A 477 -8.53 4.08 28.74
CA MET A 477 -8.96 4.17 27.34
C MET A 477 -9.88 5.39 27.16
N LEU A 478 -9.79 6.01 25.98
CA LEU A 478 -10.64 7.10 25.51
C LEU A 478 -11.39 6.68 24.24
N GLU A 479 -12.50 7.36 23.95
CA GLU A 479 -13.29 7.22 22.74
C GLU A 479 -13.51 8.57 22.06
N ASP A 480 -14.04 8.53 20.83
CA ASP A 480 -14.43 9.68 20.02
C ASP A 480 -13.27 10.66 19.75
N VAL A 481 -12.07 10.12 19.58
CA VAL A 481 -10.85 10.89 19.35
C VAL A 481 -10.57 11.03 17.86
N ALA A 482 -10.35 12.26 17.40
CA ALA A 482 -9.62 12.53 16.18
C ALA A 482 -8.68 13.72 16.39
N TYR A 483 -7.59 13.77 15.64
CA TYR A 483 -6.69 14.92 15.65
C TYR A 483 -6.66 15.60 14.28
N GLN A 484 -6.47 16.91 14.31
CA GLN A 484 -6.37 17.74 13.12
C GLN A 484 -4.95 18.27 12.98
N MET A 485 -4.48 18.35 11.74
CA MET A 485 -3.14 18.81 11.46
C MET A 485 -3.05 19.63 10.17
N ARG A 486 -2.04 20.47 10.10
CA ARG A 486 -1.42 20.94 8.87
C ARG A 486 -0.11 20.19 8.69
N THR A 487 0.13 19.63 7.51
CA THR A 487 1.25 18.71 7.29
C THR A 487 2.60 19.24 7.78
N PRO A 488 3.09 20.46 7.41
CA PRO A 488 4.40 20.92 7.88
C PRO A 488 4.43 21.21 9.39
N GLU A 489 3.33 21.76 9.94
CA GLU A 489 3.25 22.06 11.37
C GLU A 489 3.25 20.78 12.21
N PHE A 490 2.55 19.75 11.75
CA PHE A 490 2.52 18.45 12.41
C PHE A 490 3.92 17.81 12.45
N TRP A 491 4.59 17.71 11.30
CA TRP A 491 5.93 17.14 11.24
C TRP A 491 6.97 17.99 11.98
N ALA A 492 6.80 19.31 12.05
CA ALA A 492 7.62 20.20 12.88
C ALA A 492 7.42 19.92 14.39
N GLY A 493 6.23 19.46 14.78
CA GLY A 493 5.91 19.04 16.14
C GLY A 493 6.52 17.71 16.56
N CYS A 494 7.21 16.98 15.68
CA CYS A 494 7.90 15.72 16.03
C CYS A 494 9.08 16.00 16.95
N THR A 495 8.99 15.51 18.21
CA THR A 495 9.97 15.80 19.27
C THR A 495 10.74 14.58 19.75
N ALA A 496 10.27 13.37 19.45
CA ALA A 496 10.95 12.13 19.78
C ALA A 496 10.53 10.99 18.83
N ILE A 497 11.43 10.08 18.53
CA ILE A 497 11.21 8.87 17.74
C ILE A 497 11.92 7.72 18.46
N CYS A 498 11.22 6.61 18.73
CA CYS A 498 11.82 5.41 19.31
C CYS A 498 12.88 4.81 18.39
N ASP A 499 13.76 3.99 18.95
CA ASP A 499 14.85 3.37 18.20
C ASP A 499 14.39 2.22 17.29
N GLN A 500 15.35 1.62 16.58
CA GLN A 500 15.11 0.55 15.61
C GLN A 500 14.42 -0.70 16.20
N SER A 501 14.52 -0.93 17.50
CA SER A 501 13.90 -2.11 18.13
C SER A 501 12.37 -2.04 18.16
N ASP A 502 11.79 -0.85 17.98
CA ASP A 502 10.34 -0.61 17.91
C ASP A 502 9.85 -0.45 16.45
N TYR A 503 10.74 -0.51 15.45
CA TYR A 503 10.39 -0.27 14.05
C TYR A 503 9.51 -1.38 13.47
N ARG A 504 8.38 -0.99 12.86
CA ARG A 504 7.44 -1.90 12.19
C ARG A 504 6.92 -1.28 10.89
N LEU A 505 6.48 -2.17 9.97
CA LEU A 505 5.74 -1.78 8.78
C LEU A 505 4.24 -1.74 9.07
N GLY A 506 3.57 -0.74 8.55
CA GLY A 506 2.15 -0.71 8.27
C GLY A 506 1.93 -0.55 6.77
N GLY A 507 0.71 -0.33 6.30
CA GLY A 507 0.51 -0.07 4.88
C GLY A 507 -0.91 -0.30 4.38
N SER A 508 -1.11 -0.01 3.10
CA SER A 508 -2.34 -0.25 2.37
C SER A 508 -2.16 -1.37 1.35
N PHE A 509 -3.06 -2.35 1.39
CA PHE A 509 -3.12 -3.40 0.37
C PHE A 509 -3.76 -2.90 -0.94
N PHE A 510 -4.60 -1.84 -0.84
CA PHE A 510 -5.37 -1.26 -1.93
C PHE A 510 -5.26 0.27 -1.93
N ASP A 511 -4.16 0.81 -2.40
CA ASP A 511 -4.01 2.24 -2.64
C ASP A 511 -4.46 2.59 -4.05
N GLY A 512 -5.51 3.41 -4.18
CA GLY A 512 -6.16 3.75 -5.45
C GLY A 512 -5.60 5.03 -6.07
N LYS A 513 -5.34 5.02 -7.39
CA LYS A 513 -4.92 6.21 -8.15
C LYS A 513 -5.35 6.11 -9.62
N GLY A 514 -5.54 7.25 -10.27
CA GLY A 514 -5.77 7.37 -11.71
C GLY A 514 -7.23 7.25 -12.16
N GLN A 515 -7.46 7.57 -13.43
CA GLN A 515 -8.74 7.41 -14.13
C GLN A 515 -8.47 6.79 -15.52
N PRO A 516 -8.86 5.50 -15.74
CA PRO A 516 -9.51 4.59 -14.77
C PRO A 516 -8.63 4.28 -13.55
N SER A 517 -9.29 4.01 -12.41
CA SER A 517 -8.58 3.75 -11.16
C SER A 517 -7.80 2.44 -11.21
N GLN A 518 -6.56 2.50 -10.76
CA GLN A 518 -5.68 1.34 -10.54
C GLN A 518 -5.33 1.24 -9.05
N SER A 519 -5.14 0.03 -8.56
CA SER A 519 -4.81 -0.26 -7.17
C SER A 519 -3.37 -0.74 -7.03
N SER A 520 -2.60 -0.19 -6.10
CA SER A 520 -1.28 -0.72 -5.74
C SER A 520 -1.16 -0.98 -4.25
N ALA A 521 -0.28 -1.91 -3.89
CA ALA A 521 0.02 -2.22 -2.51
C ALA A 521 1.29 -1.46 -2.08
N VAL A 522 1.27 -0.84 -0.90
CA VAL A 522 2.35 -0.01 -0.40
C VAL A 522 2.50 -0.15 1.11
N SER A 523 3.75 -0.19 1.58
CA SER A 523 4.09 -0.19 3.00
C SER A 523 4.68 1.14 3.46
N HIS A 524 4.49 1.44 4.75
CA HIS A 524 5.09 2.56 5.43
C HIS A 524 5.64 2.10 6.77
N GLY A 525 6.92 2.30 6.99
CA GLY A 525 7.57 1.92 8.24
C GLY A 525 7.81 3.11 9.15
N SER A 526 7.76 2.85 10.44
CA SER A 526 8.19 3.81 11.47
C SER A 526 8.48 3.09 12.78
N SER A 527 9.16 3.78 13.69
CA SER A 527 9.06 3.53 15.12
C SER A 527 8.02 4.46 15.74
N THR A 528 7.55 4.17 16.94
CA THR A 528 6.66 5.06 17.71
C THR A 528 7.25 6.46 17.79
N ALA A 529 6.44 7.47 17.50
CA ALA A 529 6.88 8.87 17.46
C ALA A 529 5.97 9.78 18.29
N ARG A 530 6.55 10.83 18.89
CA ARG A 530 5.83 11.83 19.68
C ARG A 530 5.74 13.15 18.92
N PHE A 531 4.52 13.69 18.91
CA PHE A 531 4.18 14.98 18.29
C PHE A 531 3.53 15.88 19.33
N ASN A 532 4.11 17.05 19.59
CA ASN A 532 3.68 17.92 20.66
C ASN A 532 2.60 18.92 20.24
N GLY A 533 1.66 19.19 21.15
CA GLY A 533 0.70 20.29 21.03
C GLY A 533 -0.32 20.15 19.90
N ILE A 534 -0.69 18.93 19.54
CA ILE A 534 -1.60 18.65 18.43
C ILE A 534 -3.06 18.91 18.83
N ASN A 535 -3.84 19.46 17.91
CA ASN A 535 -5.27 19.73 18.11
C ASN A 535 -6.08 18.44 18.07
N VAL A 536 -6.72 18.09 19.17
CA VAL A 536 -7.62 16.94 19.31
C VAL A 536 -9.05 17.43 19.42
N ILE A 537 -9.95 16.78 18.68
CA ILE A 537 -11.38 17.05 18.68
C ILE A 537 -12.15 15.83 19.18
N ASN A 538 -13.34 16.08 19.67
CA ASN A 538 -14.31 15.05 20.01
C ASN A 538 -15.23 14.81 18.82
N THR A 539 -15.29 13.54 18.37
CA THR A 539 -16.10 13.13 17.21
C THR A 539 -17.45 12.52 17.63
N ALA A 540 -17.79 12.53 18.91
CA ALA A 540 -19.09 12.10 19.39
C ALA A 540 -20.20 12.92 18.70
N ARG A 541 -21.14 12.23 18.06
CA ARG A 541 -22.35 12.88 17.54
C ARG A 541 -23.30 13.10 18.71
N SER A 542 -23.56 14.34 19.08
CA SER A 542 -24.77 14.65 19.85
C SER A 542 -25.97 14.38 18.92
N LEU A 543 -26.73 13.33 19.20
CA LEU A 543 -28.08 13.23 18.72
C LEU A 543 -28.86 14.31 19.47
N GLY A 544 -29.04 15.49 18.84
CA GLY A 544 -29.87 16.57 19.35
C GLY A 544 -31.34 16.20 19.33
#